data_e59d48f4b33db522381d65c24aff9368
#
_entry.id   e59d48f4b33db522381d65c24aff9368
#
_cell.length_a   1.000
_cell.length_b   1.000
_cell.length_c   1.000
_cell.angle_alpha   90.00
_cell.angle_beta   90.00
_cell.angle_gamma   90.00
#
_symmetry.space_group_name_H-M   'P 1'
#
loop_
_entity.id
_entity.type
_entity.pdbx_description
1 polymer ?
#
loop_
_entity_poly.entity_id
_entity_poly.type
_entity_poly.pdbx_seq_one_letter_code
_entity_poly.pdbx_strand_id
1 'polypeptide(L)'
;MPVGLDTAIIPDVPGTRADLRRALKLDVDAKIFVFVGRLDAYKKPLDLVPLLEAAPDWQAVIIGQGTQGAELARLLAARGLAARCRMIPQLPNESVHVYYHACDAFVNLNDQEIFGMSLLEAMFAGCPPVARHAPGPDLIIEDGLSGWLCSTVPQLAEALGRITPEMGAAAQRRINEHFLWQNSAELALTLLPAKGNRHG
;
A
#
# COMPACT_ATOMS: atom_id res chain seq x y z
N MET A 1 -7.93 10.71 17.29
CA MET A 1 -8.91 11.14 16.27
C MET A 1 -9.02 10.01 15.26
N PRO A 2 -10.22 9.53 14.97
CA PRO A 2 -10.38 8.56 13.89
C PRO A 2 -9.96 9.24 12.58
N VAL A 3 -8.99 8.68 11.91
CA VAL A 3 -8.54 9.10 10.59
C VAL A 3 -9.08 8.06 9.63
N GLY A 4 -9.80 8.48 8.59
CA GLY A 4 -10.38 7.61 7.58
C GLY A 4 -9.98 8.07 6.19
N LEU A 5 -10.19 7.21 5.22
CA LEU A 5 -9.98 7.52 3.81
C LEU A 5 -11.14 8.37 3.30
N ASP A 6 -10.84 9.53 2.72
CA ASP A 6 -11.84 10.36 2.03
C ASP A 6 -11.97 9.90 0.58
N THR A 7 -13.08 9.21 0.28
CA THR A 7 -13.32 8.69 -1.07
C THR A 7 -13.62 9.78 -2.09
N ALA A 8 -13.96 11.00 -1.66
CA ALA A 8 -14.24 12.10 -2.58
C ALA A 8 -12.97 12.60 -3.32
N ILE A 9 -11.79 12.32 -2.76
CA ILE A 9 -10.50 12.70 -3.37
C ILE A 9 -9.83 11.55 -4.13
N ILE A 10 -10.40 10.34 -4.10
CA ILE A 10 -9.87 9.19 -4.82
C ILE A 10 -10.42 9.21 -6.24
N PRO A 11 -9.54 9.16 -7.25
CA PRO A 11 -9.99 9.13 -8.64
C PRO A 11 -10.65 7.80 -8.98
N ASP A 12 -11.65 7.85 -9.85
CA ASP A 12 -12.12 6.65 -10.54
C ASP A 12 -11.04 6.16 -11.51
N VAL A 13 -10.72 4.89 -11.45
CA VAL A 13 -9.69 4.27 -12.31
C VAL A 13 -10.35 3.21 -13.18
N PRO A 14 -10.83 3.59 -14.37
CA PRO A 14 -11.51 2.68 -15.27
C PRO A 14 -10.54 1.71 -15.95
N GLY A 15 -11.03 0.54 -16.27
CA GLY A 15 -10.29 -0.50 -17.01
C GLY A 15 -9.89 -1.69 -16.17
N THR A 16 -9.46 -2.73 -16.85
CA THR A 16 -8.93 -3.94 -16.19
C THR A 16 -7.48 -3.75 -15.77
N ARG A 17 -6.98 -4.57 -14.83
CA ARG A 17 -5.55 -4.60 -14.46
C ARG A 17 -4.65 -4.73 -15.69
N ALA A 18 -5.03 -5.58 -16.65
CA ALA A 18 -4.27 -5.77 -17.89
C ALA A 18 -4.22 -4.51 -18.76
N ASP A 19 -5.34 -3.76 -18.85
CA ASP A 19 -5.37 -2.52 -19.62
C ASP A 19 -4.51 -1.44 -18.96
N LEU A 20 -4.57 -1.31 -17.63
CA LEU A 20 -3.74 -0.40 -16.87
C LEU A 20 -2.25 -0.73 -17.01
N ARG A 21 -1.88 -2.01 -16.95
CA ARG A 21 -0.50 -2.45 -17.16
C ARG A 21 0.01 -2.09 -18.56
N ARG A 22 -0.80 -2.31 -19.62
CA ARG A 22 -0.44 -1.90 -21.00
C ARG A 22 -0.24 -0.39 -21.08
N ALA A 23 -1.15 0.41 -20.53
CA ALA A 23 -1.06 1.87 -20.51
C ALA A 23 0.20 2.35 -19.77
N LEU A 24 0.52 1.72 -18.66
CA LEU A 24 1.71 2.01 -17.84
C LEU A 24 3.00 1.40 -18.42
N LYS A 25 2.94 0.61 -19.49
CA LYS A 25 4.07 -0.16 -20.03
C LYS A 25 4.70 -1.08 -18.97
N LEU A 26 3.87 -1.75 -18.19
CA LEU A 26 4.23 -2.81 -17.25
C LEU A 26 3.98 -4.17 -17.93
N ASP A 27 4.70 -5.19 -17.50
CA ASP A 27 4.49 -6.55 -17.95
C ASP A 27 3.11 -7.06 -17.50
N VAL A 28 2.29 -7.53 -18.45
CA VAL A 28 0.91 -7.93 -18.18
C VAL A 28 0.84 -9.22 -17.36
N ASP A 29 1.81 -10.10 -17.55
CA ASP A 29 1.84 -11.44 -16.96
C ASP A 29 2.73 -11.54 -15.70
N ALA A 30 3.54 -10.51 -15.43
CA ALA A 30 4.43 -10.50 -14.27
C ALA A 30 3.66 -10.34 -12.95
N LYS A 31 4.23 -10.89 -11.88
CA LYS A 31 3.83 -10.54 -10.50
C LYS A 31 4.50 -9.23 -10.12
N ILE A 32 3.70 -8.21 -9.80
CA ILE A 32 4.22 -6.86 -9.55
C ILE A 32 3.71 -6.36 -8.20
N PHE A 33 4.63 -5.99 -7.33
CA PHE A 33 4.25 -5.20 -6.15
C PHE A 33 4.58 -3.72 -6.34
N VAL A 34 3.84 -2.87 -5.64
CA VAL A 34 4.11 -1.43 -5.57
C VAL A 34 4.54 -1.04 -4.16
N PHE A 35 5.57 -0.19 -4.08
CA PHE A 35 5.98 0.54 -2.88
C PHE A 35 5.74 2.03 -3.13
N VAL A 36 5.02 2.69 -2.23
CA VAL A 36 4.71 4.11 -2.34
C VAL A 36 5.09 4.82 -1.06
N GLY A 37 5.93 5.83 -1.17
CA GLY A 37 6.32 6.65 -0.03
C GLY A 37 7.67 7.33 -0.19
N ARG A 38 8.04 8.09 0.82
CA ARG A 38 9.37 8.71 0.85
C ARG A 38 10.46 7.64 0.91
N LEU A 39 11.53 7.87 0.15
CA LEU A 39 12.70 6.98 0.16
C LEU A 39 13.70 7.46 1.24
N ASP A 40 13.23 7.61 2.46
CA ASP A 40 14.00 7.98 3.63
C ASP A 40 14.12 6.81 4.61
N ALA A 41 15.10 6.82 5.50
CA ALA A 41 15.45 5.69 6.36
C ALA A 41 14.28 5.11 7.19
N TYR A 42 13.34 5.95 7.64
CA TYR A 42 12.20 5.49 8.43
C TYR A 42 11.20 4.63 7.63
N LYS A 43 11.16 4.78 6.29
CA LYS A 43 10.35 3.93 5.39
C LYS A 43 11.09 2.67 4.94
N LYS A 44 12.37 2.54 5.30
CA LYS A 44 13.24 1.38 5.04
C LYS A 44 13.28 0.95 3.55
N PRO A 45 13.42 1.88 2.59
CA PRO A 45 13.40 1.51 1.17
C PRO A 45 14.53 0.57 0.76
N LEU A 46 15.66 0.56 1.50
CA LEU A 46 16.78 -0.33 1.20
C LEU A 46 16.45 -1.81 1.44
N ASP A 47 15.44 -2.11 2.27
CA ASP A 47 14.97 -3.48 2.50
C ASP A 47 14.24 -4.07 1.26
N LEU A 48 13.91 -3.23 0.26
CA LEU A 48 13.44 -3.71 -1.05
C LEU A 48 14.48 -4.56 -1.77
N VAL A 49 15.78 -4.33 -1.53
CA VAL A 49 16.86 -5.09 -2.16
C VAL A 49 16.82 -6.56 -1.71
N PRO A 50 16.97 -6.88 -0.42
CA PRO A 50 16.89 -8.27 0.03
C PRO A 50 15.50 -8.87 -0.17
N LEU A 51 14.41 -8.07 -0.19
CA LEU A 51 13.07 -8.58 -0.51
C LEU A 51 13.01 -9.10 -1.95
N LEU A 52 13.53 -8.34 -2.91
CA LEU A 52 13.57 -8.74 -4.32
C LEU A 52 14.52 -9.92 -4.57
N GLU A 53 15.61 -10.04 -3.80
CA GLU A 53 16.49 -11.22 -3.84
C GLU A 53 15.73 -12.48 -3.37
N ALA A 54 14.94 -12.36 -2.30
CA ALA A 54 14.16 -13.46 -1.73
C ALA A 54 12.86 -13.78 -2.51
N ALA A 55 12.39 -12.87 -3.36
CA ALA A 55 11.18 -13.02 -4.19
C ALA A 55 11.53 -12.90 -5.68
N PRO A 56 12.21 -13.90 -6.29
CA PRO A 56 12.77 -13.80 -7.64
C PRO A 56 11.70 -13.61 -8.74
N ASP A 57 10.49 -14.09 -8.55
CA ASP A 57 9.40 -14.03 -9.52
C ASP A 57 8.68 -12.66 -9.53
N TRP A 58 9.02 -11.77 -8.59
CA TRP A 58 8.34 -10.48 -8.43
C TRP A 58 9.12 -9.34 -9.06
N GLN A 59 8.38 -8.42 -9.67
CA GLN A 59 8.86 -7.11 -10.10
C GLN A 59 8.37 -6.04 -9.12
N ALA A 60 9.06 -4.90 -9.09
CA ALA A 60 8.72 -3.79 -8.21
C ALA A 60 8.45 -2.50 -8.98
N VAL A 61 7.37 -1.83 -8.65
CA VAL A 61 7.17 -0.40 -8.94
C VAL A 61 7.43 0.36 -7.66
N ILE A 62 8.40 1.27 -7.68
CA ILE A 62 8.83 2.05 -6.51
C ILE A 62 8.52 3.51 -6.80
N ILE A 63 7.52 4.07 -6.11
CA ILE A 63 7.06 5.45 -6.33
C ILE A 63 7.45 6.30 -5.13
N GLY A 64 8.29 7.29 -5.36
CA GLY A 64 8.71 8.24 -4.35
C GLY A 64 10.13 8.73 -4.52
N GLN A 65 10.49 9.66 -3.65
CA GLN A 65 11.83 10.25 -3.59
C GLN A 65 12.24 10.46 -2.13
N GLY A 66 13.53 10.54 -1.88
CA GLY A 66 14.10 10.74 -0.55
C GLY A 66 15.60 10.53 -0.54
N THR A 67 16.20 10.67 0.64
CA THR A 67 17.65 10.66 0.85
C THR A 67 18.32 9.35 0.47
N GLN A 68 17.59 8.23 0.53
CA GLN A 68 18.10 6.91 0.18
C GLN A 68 17.81 6.48 -1.26
N GLY A 69 17.16 7.32 -2.07
CA GLY A 69 16.76 6.96 -3.44
C GLY A 69 17.96 6.63 -4.35
N ALA A 70 19.01 7.43 -4.31
CA ALA A 70 20.23 7.19 -5.10
C ALA A 70 20.97 5.92 -4.64
N GLU A 71 21.04 5.68 -3.33
CA GLU A 71 21.63 4.47 -2.77
C GLU A 71 20.84 3.22 -3.15
N LEU A 72 19.51 3.27 -3.05
CA LEU A 72 18.63 2.18 -3.49
C LEU A 72 18.90 1.83 -4.95
N ALA A 73 18.90 2.82 -5.86
CA ALA A 73 19.18 2.59 -7.28
C ALA A 73 20.54 1.94 -7.51
N ARG A 74 21.58 2.41 -6.81
CA ARG A 74 22.94 1.83 -6.87
C ARG A 74 22.96 0.38 -6.41
N LEU A 75 22.29 0.06 -5.30
CA LEU A 75 22.24 -1.29 -4.75
C LEU A 75 21.45 -2.24 -5.67
N LEU A 76 20.31 -1.81 -6.20
CA LEU A 76 19.54 -2.60 -7.17
C LEU A 76 20.38 -2.93 -8.42
N ALA A 77 21.14 -1.96 -8.94
CA ALA A 77 22.03 -2.20 -10.07
C ALA A 77 23.17 -3.17 -9.71
N ALA A 78 23.82 -2.97 -8.57
CA ALA A 78 24.94 -3.82 -8.11
C ALA A 78 24.52 -5.28 -7.87
N ARG A 79 23.24 -5.53 -7.55
CA ARG A 79 22.69 -6.87 -7.34
C ARG A 79 22.00 -7.46 -8.60
N GLY A 80 22.07 -6.79 -9.75
CA GLY A 80 21.43 -7.24 -10.98
C GLY A 80 19.90 -7.16 -10.95
N LEU A 81 19.31 -6.39 -10.03
CA LEU A 81 17.87 -6.29 -9.82
C LEU A 81 17.22 -5.14 -10.60
N ALA A 82 17.99 -4.26 -11.21
CA ALA A 82 17.50 -3.04 -11.87
C ALA A 82 16.46 -3.34 -12.96
N ALA A 83 16.60 -4.44 -13.72
CA ALA A 83 15.65 -4.82 -14.75
C ALA A 83 14.27 -5.25 -14.21
N ARG A 84 14.19 -5.63 -12.93
CA ARG A 84 12.93 -6.00 -12.24
C ARG A 84 12.32 -4.84 -11.47
N CYS A 85 12.94 -3.64 -11.50
CA CYS A 85 12.55 -2.51 -10.70
C CYS A 85 12.27 -1.29 -11.57
N ARG A 86 11.09 -0.71 -11.42
CA ARG A 86 10.75 0.57 -12.01
C ARG A 86 10.68 1.63 -10.92
N MET A 87 11.72 2.44 -10.83
CA MET A 87 11.75 3.59 -9.93
C MET A 87 11.09 4.80 -10.61
N ILE A 88 10.14 5.40 -9.94
CA ILE A 88 9.38 6.56 -10.42
C ILE A 88 9.51 7.66 -9.36
N PRO A 89 9.89 8.88 -9.73
CA PRO A 89 9.86 10.02 -8.82
C PRO A 89 8.45 10.26 -8.27
N GLN A 90 8.31 11.26 -7.45
CA GLN A 90 7.00 11.65 -6.91
C GLN A 90 5.99 11.91 -8.05
N LEU A 91 4.84 11.26 -7.92
CA LEU A 91 3.68 11.45 -8.79
C LEU A 91 2.58 12.23 -8.05
N PRO A 92 1.68 12.93 -8.78
CA PRO A 92 0.41 13.38 -8.23
C PRO A 92 -0.36 12.18 -7.64
N ASN A 93 -1.09 12.40 -6.53
CA ASN A 93 -1.80 11.31 -5.84
C ASN A 93 -2.76 10.55 -6.77
N GLU A 94 -3.48 11.27 -7.63
CA GLU A 94 -4.38 10.72 -8.64
C GLU A 94 -3.69 9.68 -9.54
N SER A 95 -2.43 9.96 -9.94
CA SER A 95 -1.65 9.04 -10.77
C SER A 95 -1.15 7.81 -9.99
N VAL A 96 -0.96 7.92 -8.67
CA VAL A 96 -0.54 6.79 -7.82
C VAL A 96 -1.62 5.73 -7.76
N HIS A 97 -2.91 6.14 -7.72
CA HIS A 97 -4.04 5.20 -7.66
C HIS A 97 -4.07 4.23 -8.84
N VAL A 98 -3.67 4.68 -10.04
CA VAL A 98 -3.56 3.81 -11.21
C VAL A 98 -2.60 2.64 -10.97
N TYR A 99 -1.50 2.89 -10.25
CA TYR A 99 -0.54 1.82 -9.91
C TYR A 99 -1.06 0.86 -8.86
N TYR A 100 -1.85 1.31 -7.87
CA TYR A 100 -2.49 0.40 -6.93
C TYR A 100 -3.41 -0.59 -7.66
N HIS A 101 -4.20 -0.13 -8.63
CA HIS A 101 -5.07 -1.01 -9.44
C HIS A 101 -4.28 -1.92 -10.41
N ALA A 102 -3.11 -1.48 -10.87
CA ALA A 102 -2.28 -2.23 -11.81
C ALA A 102 -1.42 -3.31 -11.14
N CYS A 103 -1.08 -3.18 -9.85
CA CYS A 103 -0.18 -4.10 -9.15
C CYS A 103 -0.95 -5.21 -8.42
N ASP A 104 -0.24 -6.30 -8.09
CA ASP A 104 -0.81 -7.46 -7.39
C ASP A 104 -0.72 -7.33 -5.88
N ALA A 105 0.25 -6.57 -5.36
CA ALA A 105 0.45 -6.35 -3.94
C ALA A 105 1.00 -4.95 -3.65
N PHE A 106 0.70 -4.44 -2.47
CA PHE A 106 1.31 -3.25 -1.90
C PHE A 106 2.30 -3.65 -0.81
N VAL A 107 3.52 -3.11 -0.83
CA VAL A 107 4.54 -3.42 0.19
C VAL A 107 4.76 -2.23 1.10
N ASN A 108 4.65 -2.43 2.42
CA ASN A 108 4.98 -1.45 3.45
C ASN A 108 6.09 -1.99 4.37
N LEU A 109 7.25 -1.35 4.35
CA LEU A 109 8.44 -1.75 5.11
C LEU A 109 8.63 -0.95 6.41
N ASN A 110 7.80 0.06 6.66
CA ASN A 110 7.90 0.92 7.83
C ASN A 110 7.34 0.22 9.07
N ASP A 111 8.21 -0.11 10.02
CA ASP A 111 7.85 -0.72 11.31
C ASP A 111 7.47 0.30 12.40
N GLN A 112 7.34 1.56 12.04
CA GLN A 112 6.90 2.66 12.90
C GLN A 112 5.70 3.40 12.29
N GLU A 113 4.99 2.78 11.35
CA GLU A 113 3.83 3.40 10.69
C GLU A 113 2.68 3.57 11.67
N ILE A 114 2.34 4.82 11.97
CA ILE A 114 1.27 5.13 12.93
C ILE A 114 -0.11 4.88 12.33
N PHE A 115 -0.29 5.19 11.04
CA PHE A 115 -1.58 5.04 10.36
C PHE A 115 -1.43 4.46 8.95
N GLY A 116 -0.73 5.14 8.02
CA GLY A 116 -0.44 4.65 6.68
C GLY A 116 -1.52 4.96 5.64
N MET A 117 -1.61 6.22 5.19
CA MET A 117 -2.57 6.60 4.15
C MET A 117 -2.40 5.79 2.87
N SER A 118 -1.16 5.59 2.41
CA SER A 118 -0.88 4.77 1.23
C SER A 118 -1.32 3.31 1.38
N LEU A 119 -1.34 2.78 2.61
CA LEU A 119 -1.88 1.45 2.93
C LEU A 119 -3.39 1.43 2.72
N LEU A 120 -4.12 2.43 3.25
CA LEU A 120 -5.58 2.53 3.07
C LEU A 120 -5.95 2.69 1.60
N GLU A 121 -5.23 3.54 0.86
CA GLU A 121 -5.44 3.77 -0.57
C GLU A 121 -5.23 2.50 -1.38
N ALA A 122 -4.15 1.76 -1.12
CA ALA A 122 -3.86 0.50 -1.79
C ALA A 122 -4.94 -0.55 -1.51
N MET A 123 -5.33 -0.73 -0.26
CA MET A 123 -6.38 -1.67 0.13
C MET A 123 -7.74 -1.29 -0.46
N PHE A 124 -8.08 0.01 -0.51
CA PHE A 124 -9.30 0.51 -1.15
C PHE A 124 -9.33 0.18 -2.64
N ALA A 125 -8.19 0.26 -3.33
CA ALA A 125 -8.02 -0.12 -4.73
C ALA A 125 -8.04 -1.66 -4.95
N GLY A 126 -8.21 -2.46 -3.91
CA GLY A 126 -8.14 -3.92 -3.99
C GLY A 126 -6.73 -4.48 -4.18
N CYS A 127 -5.70 -3.69 -3.84
CA CYS A 127 -4.30 -4.10 -3.85
C CYS A 127 -3.92 -4.59 -2.43
N PRO A 128 -3.83 -5.91 -2.20
CA PRO A 128 -3.62 -6.46 -0.86
C PRO A 128 -2.22 -6.12 -0.34
N PRO A 129 -2.10 -5.71 0.93
CA PRO A 129 -0.83 -5.34 1.51
C PRO A 129 -0.03 -6.54 2.01
N VAL A 130 1.30 -6.42 1.88
CA VAL A 130 2.30 -7.17 2.63
C VAL A 130 3.09 -6.14 3.42
N ALA A 131 2.89 -6.10 4.74
CA ALA A 131 3.37 -5.01 5.57
C ALA A 131 4.17 -5.52 6.78
N ARG A 132 5.11 -4.70 7.25
CA ARG A 132 5.70 -4.92 8.57
C ARG A 132 4.70 -4.62 9.66
N HIS A 133 4.81 -5.34 10.78
CA HIS A 133 4.12 -4.99 12.02
C HIS A 133 4.45 -3.55 12.43
N ALA A 134 3.42 -2.76 12.65
CA ALA A 134 3.46 -1.41 13.17
C ALA A 134 2.05 -1.01 13.62
N PRO A 135 1.89 0.04 14.45
CA PRO A 135 0.56 0.41 14.99
C PRO A 135 -0.53 0.59 13.93
N GLY A 136 -0.21 1.22 12.78
CA GLY A 136 -1.16 1.41 11.68
C GLY A 136 -1.50 0.11 10.95
N PRO A 137 -0.52 -0.61 10.38
CA PRO A 137 -0.77 -1.91 9.75
C PRO A 137 -1.48 -2.92 10.64
N ASP A 138 -1.10 -3.04 11.92
CA ASP A 138 -1.71 -3.99 12.88
C ASP A 138 -3.20 -3.66 13.16
N LEU A 139 -3.57 -2.38 13.08
CA LEU A 139 -4.97 -1.94 13.21
C LEU A 139 -5.77 -2.21 11.92
N ILE A 140 -5.16 -1.94 10.76
CA ILE A 140 -5.86 -1.87 9.48
C ILE A 140 -5.96 -3.24 8.82
N ILE A 141 -4.89 -4.04 8.85
CA ILE A 141 -4.82 -5.33 8.17
C ILE A 141 -5.40 -6.42 9.07
N GLU A 142 -6.27 -7.23 8.51
CA GLU A 142 -6.66 -8.52 9.09
C GLU A 142 -5.76 -9.60 8.51
N ASP A 143 -4.79 -10.04 9.36
CA ASP A 143 -3.70 -10.91 8.94
C ASP A 143 -4.19 -12.24 8.34
N GLY A 144 -3.66 -12.58 7.17
CA GLY A 144 -4.07 -13.77 6.42
C GLY A 144 -5.37 -13.65 5.64
N LEU A 145 -6.17 -12.59 5.86
CA LEU A 145 -7.45 -12.37 5.18
C LEU A 145 -7.40 -11.17 4.23
N SER A 146 -7.08 -9.99 4.74
CA SER A 146 -7.04 -8.76 3.95
C SER A 146 -5.63 -8.29 3.58
N GLY A 147 -4.61 -9.05 3.97
CA GLY A 147 -3.19 -8.80 3.74
C GLY A 147 -2.35 -9.65 4.66
N TRP A 148 -1.04 -9.40 4.68
CA TRP A 148 -0.10 -10.10 5.54
C TRP A 148 0.68 -9.14 6.42
N LEU A 149 0.83 -9.51 7.70
CA LEU A 149 1.67 -8.83 8.68
C LEU A 149 2.94 -9.65 8.92
N CYS A 150 4.11 -9.02 8.81
CA CYS A 150 5.40 -9.67 8.85
C CYS A 150 6.39 -8.93 9.74
N SER A 151 7.32 -9.65 10.37
CA SER A 151 8.39 -9.03 11.16
C SER A 151 9.71 -8.94 10.41
N THR A 152 9.95 -9.81 9.43
CA THR A 152 11.24 -9.97 8.75
C THR A 152 11.10 -9.95 7.23
N VAL A 153 12.19 -9.66 6.53
CA VAL A 153 12.21 -9.69 5.06
C VAL A 153 11.89 -11.08 4.48
N PRO A 154 12.40 -12.19 5.01
CA PRO A 154 12.00 -13.52 4.55
C PRO A 154 10.50 -13.77 4.66
N GLN A 155 9.86 -13.35 5.76
CA GLN A 155 8.40 -13.46 5.91
C GLN A 155 7.64 -12.60 4.87
N LEU A 156 8.12 -11.39 4.57
CA LEU A 156 7.55 -10.56 3.51
C LEU A 156 7.63 -11.26 2.14
N ALA A 157 8.77 -11.89 1.83
CA ALA A 157 8.94 -12.63 0.57
C ALA A 157 8.02 -13.86 0.49
N GLU A 158 7.87 -14.62 1.59
CA GLU A 158 6.91 -15.73 1.68
C GLU A 158 5.47 -15.23 1.49
N ALA A 159 5.10 -14.15 2.17
CA ALA A 159 3.78 -13.54 2.09
C ALA A 159 3.42 -13.06 0.67
N LEU A 160 4.38 -12.51 -0.07
CA LEU A 160 4.19 -12.19 -1.50
C LEU A 160 3.79 -13.41 -2.32
N GLY A 161 4.36 -14.58 -2.02
CA GLY A 161 4.00 -15.85 -2.66
C GLY A 161 2.58 -16.34 -2.36
N ARG A 162 1.93 -15.80 -1.32
CA ARG A 162 0.60 -16.20 -0.82
C ARG A 162 -0.50 -15.17 -1.14
N ILE A 163 -0.19 -14.13 -1.90
CA ILE A 163 -1.18 -13.12 -2.36
C ILE A 163 -2.16 -13.76 -3.33
N THR A 164 -3.46 -13.48 -3.14
CA THR A 164 -4.54 -13.93 -4.00
C THR A 164 -5.50 -12.79 -4.35
N PRO A 165 -6.28 -12.92 -5.44
CA PRO A 165 -7.32 -11.95 -5.78
C PRO A 165 -8.39 -11.79 -4.69
N GLU A 166 -8.75 -12.87 -3.98
CA GLU A 166 -9.73 -12.87 -2.90
C GLU A 166 -9.25 -12.01 -1.73
N MET A 167 -7.95 -12.04 -1.44
CA MET A 167 -7.34 -11.18 -0.42
C MET A 167 -7.48 -9.69 -0.80
N GLY A 168 -7.31 -9.35 -2.08
CA GLY A 168 -7.55 -7.99 -2.58
C GLY A 168 -9.00 -7.54 -2.39
N ALA A 169 -9.97 -8.41 -2.70
CA ALA A 169 -11.38 -8.14 -2.45
C ALA A 169 -11.70 -7.99 -0.95
N ALA A 170 -11.06 -8.78 -0.09
CA ALA A 170 -11.21 -8.66 1.37
C ALA A 170 -10.60 -7.36 1.89
N ALA A 171 -9.44 -6.95 1.37
CA ALA A 171 -8.81 -5.67 1.68
C ALA A 171 -9.74 -4.49 1.36
N GLN A 172 -10.32 -4.47 0.16
CA GLN A 172 -11.25 -3.43 -0.27
C GLN A 172 -12.51 -3.37 0.62
N ARG A 173 -13.13 -4.52 0.90
CA ARG A 173 -14.29 -4.58 1.80
C ARG A 173 -13.97 -4.01 3.17
N ARG A 174 -12.85 -4.41 3.77
CA ARG A 174 -12.43 -3.94 5.09
C ARG A 174 -12.29 -2.43 5.16
N ILE A 175 -11.72 -1.78 4.13
CA ILE A 175 -11.62 -0.32 4.09
C ILE A 175 -13.00 0.31 3.99
N ASN A 176 -13.87 -0.20 3.10
CA ASN A 176 -15.22 0.33 2.92
C ASN A 176 -16.07 0.22 4.20
N GLU A 177 -15.90 -0.84 4.97
CA GLU A 177 -16.71 -1.08 6.18
C GLU A 177 -16.19 -0.32 7.40
N HIS A 178 -14.86 -0.08 7.52
CA HIS A 178 -14.28 0.36 8.78
C HIS A 178 -13.42 1.62 8.71
N PHE A 179 -12.88 1.97 7.55
CA PHE A 179 -11.83 2.99 7.44
C PHE A 179 -12.17 4.13 6.49
N LEU A 180 -13.43 4.34 6.15
CA LEU A 180 -13.85 5.53 5.43
C LEU A 180 -14.05 6.70 6.38
N TRP A 181 -13.82 7.91 5.89
CA TRP A 181 -14.03 9.15 6.65
C TRP A 181 -15.46 9.27 7.18
N GLN A 182 -16.46 8.84 6.40
CA GLN A 182 -17.87 8.84 6.79
C GLN A 182 -18.11 8.01 8.07
N ASN A 183 -17.52 6.82 8.16
CA ASN A 183 -17.66 5.93 9.32
C ASN A 183 -17.03 6.57 10.58
N SER A 184 -15.92 7.29 10.41
CA SER A 184 -15.25 8.00 11.48
C SER A 184 -16.07 9.21 11.96
N ALA A 185 -16.73 9.93 11.05
CA ALA A 185 -17.58 11.06 11.37
C ALA A 185 -18.84 10.62 12.13
N GLU A 186 -19.48 9.53 11.72
CA GLU A 186 -20.64 8.95 12.41
C GLU A 186 -20.29 8.53 13.83
N LEU A 187 -19.17 7.84 14.02
CA LEU A 187 -18.69 7.47 15.36
C LEU A 187 -18.41 8.70 16.23
N ALA A 188 -17.81 9.75 15.68
CA ALA A 188 -17.56 10.99 16.40
C ALA A 188 -18.87 11.69 16.80
N LEU A 189 -19.90 11.68 15.96
CA LEU A 189 -21.21 12.24 16.25
C LEU A 189 -21.95 11.47 17.34
N THR A 190 -21.81 10.15 17.42
CA THR A 190 -22.41 9.33 18.48
C THR A 190 -21.76 9.56 19.85
N LEU A 191 -20.50 9.99 19.88
CA LEU A 191 -19.75 10.30 21.10
C LEU A 191 -19.97 11.73 21.61
N LEU A 192 -20.59 12.62 20.81
CA LEU A 192 -20.93 13.96 21.26
C LEU A 192 -22.14 13.88 22.19
N PRO A 193 -22.11 14.53 23.36
CA PRO A 193 -23.27 14.60 24.22
C PRO A 193 -24.43 15.28 23.48
N ALA A 194 -25.60 14.66 23.52
CA ALA A 194 -26.81 15.25 22.95
C ALA A 194 -26.94 16.71 23.46
N LYS A 195 -27.06 17.66 22.52
CA LYS A 195 -27.27 19.06 22.90
C LYS A 195 -28.47 19.11 23.82
N GLY A 196 -28.22 19.31 25.13
CA GLY A 196 -29.27 19.54 26.09
C GLY A 196 -30.12 20.71 25.60
N ASN A 197 -31.40 20.47 25.42
CA ASN A 197 -32.42 21.48 25.23
C ASN A 197 -32.33 22.47 26.40
N ARG A 198 -31.62 23.57 26.24
CA ARG A 198 -31.78 24.73 27.13
C ARG A 198 -33.08 25.42 26.73
N HIS A 199 -34.17 24.92 27.26
CA HIS A 199 -35.37 25.71 27.44
C HIS A 199 -35.25 26.38 28.82
N GLY A 200 -35.12 27.68 28.82
CA GLY A 200 -35.20 28.58 29.95
C GLY A 200 -35.35 29.98 29.43
#